data_df032913ce21ff518f3b21ad90844f2d
#
_entry.id   df032913ce21ff518f3b21ad90844f2d
#
_cell.length_a   1.000
_cell.length_b   1.000
_cell.length_c   1.000
_cell.angle_alpha   90.00
_cell.angle_beta   90.00
_cell.angle_gamma   90.00
#
_symmetry.space_group_name_H-M   'P 1'
#
loop_
_entity.id
_entity.type
_entity.pdbx_description
1 polymer ?
#
loop_
_entity_poly.entity_id
_entity_poly.type
_entity_poly.pdbx_seq_one_letter_code
_entity_poly.pdbx_strand_id
1 'polypeptide(L)'
;MKIGLVGRAAAIMSAAALVLSACGGGTGGGGGNGGGEPAEDFTQDLTFATGGTAGVYYPLGNEYSRIFQNEVEGLTVNAVETDGSVDNLGRIAKGEAQLAFTQNNTAHDAVSGSGEFEELGQPLENIGWIGQLYPEAAQVITLEDSGFESIEDLKGKKIAVGAPGSGTAAVAKLILDAYGFEDGDYEPFEESFADARSKLQDGNIDASIEILGVPAASLSELAANADVKLLPLDKDKADQIAGESQYESYVIPGGSYDFAPDDVQTVTVFATIVASTNQVSEEDAYGITKAIYEKAGDISLAQGKLIKTEDALLGRGDVELHPGAKKYFDEQGISTE
;
A
#
# COMPACT_ATOMS: atom_id res chain seq x y z
N MET A 1 -16.01 48.11 39.30
CA MET A 1 -15.50 49.41 38.79
C MET A 1 -15.29 49.18 37.31
N LYS A 2 -16.29 49.35 36.46
CA LYS A 2 -16.66 50.56 35.68
C LYS A 2 -15.40 51.20 35.10
N ILE A 3 -15.19 51.23 33.77
CA ILE A 3 -15.61 52.15 32.74
C ILE A 3 -14.76 51.74 31.52
N GLY A 4 -15.14 51.47 30.31
CA GLY A 4 -15.99 52.25 29.39
C GLY A 4 -15.11 52.83 28.30
N LEU A 5 -15.41 52.55 27.13
CA LEU A 5 -16.08 53.23 26.05
C LEU A 5 -15.20 53.67 24.84
N VAL A 6 -15.58 53.18 23.67
CA VAL A 6 -15.91 53.86 22.42
C VAL A 6 -14.81 54.48 21.55
N GLY A 7 -14.82 54.05 20.26
CA GLY A 7 -14.79 55.05 19.20
C GLY A 7 -14.04 54.68 17.94
N ARG A 8 -14.82 54.45 16.95
CA ARG A 8 -15.08 55.11 15.67
C ARG A 8 -14.35 54.61 14.43
N ALA A 9 -15.23 54.24 13.53
CA ALA A 9 -15.08 53.96 12.12
C ALA A 9 -14.40 55.09 11.31
N ALA A 10 -13.72 54.67 10.25
CA ALA A 10 -13.63 55.48 9.02
C ALA A 10 -13.59 54.53 7.81
N ALA A 11 -14.67 54.60 7.05
CA ALA A 11 -14.80 54.08 5.70
C ALA A 11 -14.08 55.00 4.73
N ILE A 12 -13.34 54.47 3.78
CA ILE A 12 -13.01 55.18 2.54
C ILE A 12 -13.36 54.26 1.37
N MET A 13 -14.42 54.62 0.68
CA MET A 13 -14.76 54.21 -0.68
C MET A 13 -13.82 54.91 -1.66
N SER A 14 -13.34 54.20 -2.66
CA SER A 14 -12.98 54.78 -3.96
C SER A 14 -13.25 53.84 -5.09
N ALA A 15 -13.97 54.37 -6.04
CA ALA A 15 -14.68 53.76 -7.14
C ALA A 15 -13.82 53.44 -8.36
N ALA A 16 -14.26 52.41 -9.07
CA ALA A 16 -14.54 52.26 -10.48
C ALA A 16 -13.49 52.65 -11.54
N ALA A 17 -13.14 51.71 -12.39
CA ALA A 17 -13.11 51.93 -13.86
C ALA A 17 -13.44 50.63 -14.59
N LEU A 18 -14.64 50.56 -15.15
CA LEU A 18 -15.08 49.65 -16.20
C LEU A 18 -14.39 50.04 -17.52
N VAL A 19 -13.81 49.09 -18.22
CA VAL A 19 -13.62 49.18 -19.66
C VAL A 19 -14.31 47.98 -20.31
N LEU A 20 -15.48 48.27 -20.92
CA LEU A 20 -16.12 47.38 -21.87
C LEU A 20 -15.37 47.46 -23.20
N SER A 21 -15.07 46.33 -23.78
CA SER A 21 -14.93 46.20 -25.25
C SER A 21 -15.79 45.03 -25.72
N ALA A 22 -16.91 45.39 -26.35
CA ALA A 22 -17.79 44.48 -27.06
C ALA A 22 -17.38 44.42 -28.53
N CYS A 23 -17.50 43.22 -29.15
CA CYS A 23 -17.92 42.87 -30.51
C CYS A 23 -17.21 41.55 -30.87
N GLY A 24 -17.84 40.49 -31.26
CA GLY A 24 -18.86 40.24 -32.21
C GLY A 24 -19.24 38.78 -32.28
N GLY A 25 -20.45 38.51 -32.64
CA GLY A 25 -21.26 37.33 -32.55
C GLY A 25 -20.84 36.16 -33.45
N GLY A 26 -21.33 34.98 -33.05
CA GLY A 26 -21.37 33.78 -33.88
C GLY A 26 -22.23 32.73 -33.15
N THR A 27 -23.47 32.59 -33.66
CA THR A 27 -24.44 31.55 -33.26
C THR A 27 -23.99 30.16 -33.64
N GLY A 28 -24.09 29.20 -32.70
CA GLY A 28 -23.94 27.76 -32.98
C GLY A 28 -24.23 26.96 -31.72
N GLY A 29 -25.45 26.41 -31.60
CA GLY A 29 -25.84 25.54 -30.48
C GLY A 29 -25.19 24.17 -30.57
N GLY A 30 -24.98 23.60 -29.40
CA GLY A 30 -24.52 22.21 -29.24
C GLY A 30 -24.31 21.94 -27.77
N GLY A 31 -25.37 21.43 -27.10
CA GLY A 31 -25.23 20.92 -25.74
C GLY A 31 -24.35 19.67 -25.79
N GLY A 32 -23.15 19.75 -25.31
CA GLY A 32 -22.29 18.62 -24.99
C GLY A 32 -22.15 18.57 -23.49
N ASN A 33 -22.67 17.50 -22.89
CA ASN A 33 -22.40 17.13 -21.52
C ASN A 33 -20.97 16.60 -21.51
N GLY A 34 -19.99 17.46 -21.31
CA GLY A 34 -18.59 17.12 -21.17
C GLY A 34 -18.34 16.72 -19.72
N GLY A 35 -18.35 15.42 -19.45
CA GLY A 35 -17.50 14.89 -18.39
C GLY A 35 -16.06 15.18 -18.83
N GLY A 36 -15.46 16.23 -18.29
CA GLY A 36 -14.05 16.52 -18.52
C GLY A 36 -13.24 15.41 -17.86
N GLU A 37 -12.36 14.81 -18.65
CA GLU A 37 -11.25 14.04 -18.09
C GLU A 37 -10.55 14.92 -17.05
N PRO A 38 -10.10 14.32 -15.88
CA PRO A 38 -9.34 15.09 -14.90
C PRO A 38 -8.16 15.75 -15.61
N ALA A 39 -7.96 17.04 -15.33
CA ALA A 39 -6.83 17.78 -15.94
C ALA A 39 -5.54 17.07 -15.55
N GLU A 40 -4.73 16.68 -16.53
CA GLU A 40 -3.39 16.14 -16.33
C GLU A 40 -2.51 17.24 -15.70
N ASP A 41 -1.91 16.94 -14.54
CA ASP A 41 -0.98 17.82 -13.82
C ASP A 41 0.32 17.05 -13.56
N PHE A 42 0.99 16.66 -14.65
CA PHE A 42 2.20 15.85 -14.61
C PHE A 42 3.34 16.59 -13.91
N THR A 43 4.04 15.86 -13.04
CA THR A 43 5.20 16.34 -12.29
C THR A 43 6.34 15.34 -12.34
N GLN A 44 7.57 15.84 -12.28
CA GLN A 44 8.78 15.03 -12.14
C GLN A 44 9.29 15.00 -10.70
N ASP A 45 8.65 15.72 -9.77
CA ASP A 45 8.92 15.64 -8.34
C ASP A 45 7.90 14.69 -7.71
N LEU A 46 8.28 13.42 -7.53
CA LEU A 46 7.37 12.38 -7.09
C LEU A 46 7.55 12.07 -5.60
N THR A 47 6.45 12.07 -4.87
CA THR A 47 6.33 11.44 -3.55
C THR A 47 5.97 9.98 -3.74
N PHE A 48 6.81 9.09 -3.20
CA PHE A 48 6.59 7.65 -3.22
C PHE A 48 6.13 7.18 -1.84
N ALA A 49 4.84 6.92 -1.70
CA ALA A 49 4.23 6.42 -0.49
C ALA A 49 4.61 4.94 -0.28
N THR A 50 5.16 4.62 0.87
CA THR A 50 5.76 3.30 1.13
C THR A 50 5.05 2.54 2.24
N GLY A 51 5.55 2.53 3.44
CA GLY A 51 5.02 1.87 4.63
C GLY A 51 5.89 2.19 5.83
N GLY A 52 5.66 1.56 6.96
CA GLY A 52 6.45 1.72 8.16
C GLY A 52 7.89 1.23 7.98
N THR A 53 8.82 1.83 8.72
CA THR A 53 10.28 1.58 8.61
C THR A 53 10.70 0.14 8.93
N ALA A 54 9.92 -0.58 9.72
CA ALA A 54 10.15 -1.99 10.06
C ALA A 54 9.57 -2.97 9.02
N GLY A 55 8.84 -2.47 8.00
CA GLY A 55 8.34 -3.27 6.86
C GLY A 55 9.37 -3.39 5.74
N VAL A 56 8.94 -4.01 4.63
CA VAL A 56 9.76 -4.13 3.41
C VAL A 56 9.60 -2.92 2.49
N TYR A 57 8.43 -2.28 2.46
CA TYR A 57 8.13 -1.18 1.54
C TYR A 57 9.05 0.03 1.70
N TYR A 58 9.33 0.46 2.94
CA TYR A 58 10.14 1.65 3.17
C TYR A 58 11.61 1.48 2.70
N PRO A 59 12.35 0.45 3.12
CA PRO A 59 13.71 0.24 2.62
C PRO A 59 13.75 -0.01 1.11
N LEU A 60 12.81 -0.78 0.55
CA LEU A 60 12.71 -1.03 -0.89
C LEU A 60 12.38 0.26 -1.67
N GLY A 61 11.48 1.09 -1.16
CA GLY A 61 11.13 2.38 -1.74
C GLY A 61 12.32 3.34 -1.80
N ASN A 62 13.18 3.33 -0.79
CA ASN A 62 14.42 4.11 -0.79
C ASN A 62 15.41 3.60 -1.86
N GLU A 63 15.51 2.28 -2.06
CA GLU A 63 16.35 1.73 -3.14
C GLU A 63 15.78 2.09 -4.52
N TYR A 64 14.49 1.91 -4.73
CA TYR A 64 13.83 2.27 -5.99
C TYR A 64 13.88 3.77 -6.28
N SER A 65 13.69 4.63 -5.27
CA SER A 65 13.82 6.08 -5.47
C SER A 65 15.18 6.45 -6.07
N ARG A 66 16.26 5.84 -5.59
CA ARG A 66 17.60 6.05 -6.18
C ARG A 66 17.73 5.48 -7.59
N ILE A 67 17.16 4.29 -7.82
CA ILE A 67 17.17 3.66 -9.15
C ILE A 67 16.39 4.53 -10.14
N PHE A 68 15.19 4.96 -9.81
CA PHE A 68 14.35 5.77 -10.70
C PHE A 68 15.02 7.10 -11.05
N GLN A 69 15.61 7.80 -10.08
CA GLN A 69 16.34 9.04 -10.33
C GLN A 69 17.58 8.86 -11.23
N ASN A 70 18.18 7.68 -11.21
CA ASN A 70 19.35 7.38 -12.06
C ASN A 70 18.97 6.96 -13.48
N GLU A 71 17.83 6.28 -13.63
CA GLU A 71 17.42 5.68 -14.92
C GLU A 71 16.43 6.56 -15.70
N VAL A 72 15.72 7.49 -15.03
CA VAL A 72 14.73 8.39 -15.67
C VAL A 72 15.22 9.84 -15.55
N GLU A 73 15.50 10.46 -16.69
CA GLU A 73 16.06 11.81 -16.74
C GLU A 73 15.09 12.85 -16.19
N GLY A 74 15.57 13.69 -15.30
CA GLY A 74 14.80 14.79 -14.68
C GLY A 74 13.94 14.38 -13.50
N LEU A 75 13.80 13.07 -13.20
CA LEU A 75 12.93 12.58 -12.13
C LEU A 75 13.57 12.79 -10.75
N THR A 76 12.81 13.33 -9.83
CA THR A 76 13.11 13.35 -8.39
C THR A 76 12.09 12.47 -7.67
N VAL A 77 12.53 11.51 -6.87
CA VAL A 77 11.63 10.59 -6.15
C VAL A 77 12.00 10.55 -4.67
N ASN A 78 11.03 10.87 -3.82
CA ASN A 78 11.17 10.86 -2.38
C ASN A 78 10.29 9.78 -1.75
N ALA A 79 10.92 8.71 -1.24
CA ALA A 79 10.22 7.71 -0.45
C ALA A 79 9.81 8.30 0.90
N VAL A 80 8.54 8.14 1.27
CA VAL A 80 7.98 8.62 2.53
C VAL A 80 7.37 7.46 3.32
N GLU A 81 7.55 7.49 4.64
CA GLU A 81 6.90 6.58 5.56
C GLU A 81 5.40 6.84 5.61
N THR A 82 4.61 5.77 5.68
CA THR A 82 3.14 5.81 5.70
C THR A 82 2.60 4.65 6.54
N ASP A 83 1.28 4.61 6.73
CA ASP A 83 0.62 3.49 7.41
C ASP A 83 0.42 2.26 6.50
N GLY A 84 0.65 2.37 5.19
CA GLY A 84 0.61 1.26 4.22
C GLY A 84 -0.49 1.37 3.18
N SER A 85 -0.99 0.23 2.69
CA SER A 85 -1.71 0.12 1.41
C SER A 85 -2.91 1.05 1.26
N VAL A 86 -3.78 1.15 2.24
CA VAL A 86 -5.00 1.98 2.18
C VAL A 86 -4.66 3.46 2.27
N ASP A 87 -3.77 3.85 3.22
CA ASP A 87 -3.28 5.23 3.33
C ASP A 87 -2.61 5.68 2.03
N ASN A 88 -1.79 4.82 1.43
CA ASN A 88 -1.07 5.09 0.20
C ASN A 88 -2.00 5.42 -0.97
N LEU A 89 -3.02 4.59 -1.18
CA LEU A 89 -4.01 4.82 -2.23
C LEU A 89 -4.86 6.07 -1.96
N GLY A 90 -5.19 6.32 -0.69
CA GLY A 90 -5.84 7.55 -0.26
C GLY A 90 -4.99 8.81 -0.56
N ARG A 91 -3.67 8.73 -0.43
CA ARG A 91 -2.72 9.81 -0.79
C ARG A 91 -2.66 10.05 -2.30
N ILE A 92 -2.65 8.97 -3.11
CA ILE A 92 -2.74 9.12 -4.57
C ILE A 92 -4.06 9.79 -4.96
N ALA A 93 -5.18 9.36 -4.39
CA ALA A 93 -6.48 9.93 -4.68
C ALA A 93 -6.56 11.44 -4.39
N LYS A 94 -5.85 11.92 -3.36
CA LYS A 94 -5.76 13.34 -2.96
C LYS A 94 -4.69 14.12 -3.71
N GLY A 95 -3.84 13.46 -4.53
CA GLY A 95 -2.69 14.07 -5.18
C GLY A 95 -1.49 14.32 -4.26
N GLU A 96 -1.47 13.72 -3.07
CA GLU A 96 -0.40 13.86 -2.07
C GLU A 96 0.78 12.90 -2.33
N ALA A 97 0.55 11.84 -3.12
CA ALA A 97 1.58 10.93 -3.61
C ALA A 97 1.34 10.64 -5.10
N GLN A 98 2.43 10.40 -5.83
CA GLN A 98 2.40 10.09 -7.25
C GLN A 98 2.72 8.62 -7.53
N LEU A 99 3.50 7.99 -6.64
CA LEU A 99 3.78 6.56 -6.64
C LEU A 99 3.41 5.98 -5.28
N ALA A 100 2.99 4.72 -5.27
CA ALA A 100 2.69 4.02 -4.03
C ALA A 100 2.99 2.53 -4.13
N PHE A 101 3.54 1.96 -3.04
CA PHE A 101 3.37 0.54 -2.78
C PHE A 101 1.96 0.26 -2.27
N THR A 102 1.41 -0.85 -2.69
CA THR A 102 0.15 -1.36 -2.15
C THR A 102 0.09 -2.87 -2.32
N GLN A 103 -0.84 -3.50 -1.65
CA GLN A 103 -1.21 -4.88 -1.93
C GLN A 103 -2.17 -4.92 -3.11
N ASN A 104 -2.11 -5.98 -3.92
CA ASN A 104 -2.93 -6.11 -5.11
C ASN A 104 -4.44 -6.12 -4.82
N ASN A 105 -4.86 -6.80 -3.73
CA ASN A 105 -6.25 -6.81 -3.27
C ASN A 105 -6.72 -5.41 -2.86
N THR A 106 -5.90 -4.65 -2.12
CA THR A 106 -6.21 -3.27 -1.73
C THR A 106 -6.32 -2.34 -2.95
N ALA A 107 -5.45 -2.54 -3.97
CA ALA A 107 -5.57 -1.80 -5.23
C ALA A 107 -6.88 -2.11 -5.97
N HIS A 108 -7.29 -3.38 -5.99
CA HIS A 108 -8.58 -3.78 -6.56
C HIS A 108 -9.75 -3.17 -5.79
N ASP A 109 -9.73 -3.23 -4.45
CA ASP A 109 -10.77 -2.62 -3.61
C ASP A 109 -10.91 -1.13 -3.88
N ALA A 110 -9.79 -0.43 -4.04
CA ALA A 110 -9.79 1.00 -4.34
C ALA A 110 -10.47 1.34 -5.67
N VAL A 111 -10.16 0.59 -6.75
CA VAL A 111 -10.74 0.86 -8.08
C VAL A 111 -12.15 0.32 -8.24
N SER A 112 -12.59 -0.61 -7.39
CA SER A 112 -13.97 -1.09 -7.34
C SER A 112 -14.85 -0.36 -6.32
N GLY A 113 -14.25 0.44 -5.41
CA GLY A 113 -14.96 1.12 -4.32
C GLY A 113 -15.51 0.14 -3.28
N SER A 114 -14.76 -0.94 -3.01
CA SER A 114 -15.10 -1.98 -2.03
C SER A 114 -14.15 -1.96 -0.83
N GLY A 115 -14.34 -2.88 0.11
CA GLY A 115 -13.47 -3.01 1.29
C GLY A 115 -13.35 -1.70 2.07
N GLU A 116 -12.12 -1.31 2.41
CA GLU A 116 -11.85 -0.08 3.15
C GLU A 116 -12.23 1.21 2.38
N PHE A 117 -12.58 1.10 1.09
CA PHE A 117 -12.97 2.25 0.26
C PHE A 117 -14.48 2.41 0.09
N GLU A 118 -15.31 1.52 0.66
CA GLU A 118 -16.78 1.63 0.59
C GLU A 118 -17.31 2.96 1.14
N GLU A 119 -16.71 3.47 2.22
CA GLU A 119 -17.11 4.73 2.84
C GLU A 119 -16.90 5.95 1.95
N LEU A 120 -16.01 5.89 0.95
CA LEU A 120 -15.80 6.96 -0.02
C LEU A 120 -16.97 7.10 -1.00
N GLY A 121 -17.81 6.08 -1.13
CA GLY A 121 -19.01 6.06 -1.97
C GLY A 121 -18.74 6.10 -3.47
N GLN A 122 -17.48 6.01 -3.89
CA GLN A 122 -17.07 5.97 -5.30
C GLN A 122 -15.69 5.32 -5.45
N PRO A 123 -15.43 4.64 -6.57
CA PRO A 123 -14.11 4.11 -6.93
C PRO A 123 -13.05 5.21 -7.07
N LEU A 124 -11.77 4.84 -6.87
CA LEU A 124 -10.64 5.71 -7.17
C LEU A 124 -10.26 5.55 -8.66
N GLU A 125 -10.39 6.62 -9.45
CA GLU A 125 -10.22 6.58 -10.90
C GLU A 125 -8.79 6.88 -11.38
N ASN A 126 -7.93 7.44 -10.49
CA ASN A 126 -6.58 7.88 -10.85
C ASN A 126 -5.48 6.89 -10.42
N ILE A 127 -5.79 5.62 -10.31
CA ILE A 127 -4.86 4.54 -9.98
C ILE A 127 -4.48 3.78 -11.23
N GLY A 128 -3.20 3.77 -11.59
CA GLY A 128 -2.66 2.99 -12.70
C GLY A 128 -1.67 1.93 -12.19
N TRP A 129 -1.86 0.68 -12.61
CA TRP A 129 -0.95 -0.42 -12.27
C TRP A 129 0.41 -0.24 -12.97
N ILE A 130 1.47 -0.28 -12.19
CA ILE A 130 2.86 -0.27 -12.69
C ILE A 130 3.40 -1.69 -12.73
N GLY A 131 3.16 -2.49 -11.70
CA GLY A 131 3.54 -3.89 -11.73
C GLY A 131 3.57 -4.58 -10.37
N GLN A 132 3.47 -5.91 -10.41
CA GLN A 132 3.66 -6.78 -9.27
C GLN A 132 5.15 -6.96 -9.00
N LEU A 133 5.53 -7.14 -7.73
CA LEU A 133 6.91 -7.25 -7.30
C LEU A 133 7.24 -8.62 -6.68
N TYR A 134 6.57 -8.98 -5.59
CA TYR A 134 6.83 -10.21 -4.84
C TYR A 134 5.62 -10.59 -3.98
N PRO A 135 5.51 -11.87 -3.57
CA PRO A 135 4.47 -12.29 -2.64
C PRO A 135 4.74 -11.80 -1.22
N GLU A 136 3.68 -11.40 -0.52
CA GLU A 136 3.66 -11.05 0.89
C GLU A 136 2.85 -12.06 1.67
N ALA A 137 3.47 -12.72 2.63
CA ALA A 137 2.82 -13.72 3.47
C ALA A 137 2.35 -13.11 4.79
N ALA A 138 1.16 -13.47 5.24
CA ALA A 138 0.72 -13.18 6.60
C ALA A 138 1.53 -14.04 7.58
N GLN A 139 2.14 -13.39 8.56
CA GLN A 139 3.00 -14.02 9.56
C GLN A 139 2.45 -13.71 10.95
N VAL A 140 2.01 -14.74 11.64
CA VAL A 140 1.51 -14.62 13.03
C VAL A 140 2.66 -14.97 13.97
N ILE A 141 3.21 -13.94 14.60
CA ILE A 141 4.45 -14.00 15.37
C ILE A 141 4.12 -14.04 16.85
N THR A 142 4.72 -14.95 17.60
CA THR A 142 4.65 -15.02 19.06
C THR A 142 6.01 -15.39 19.65
N LEU A 143 6.17 -15.24 20.97
CA LEU A 143 7.34 -15.74 21.67
C LEU A 143 7.32 -17.27 21.74
N GLU A 144 8.50 -17.91 21.65
CA GLU A 144 8.64 -19.36 21.69
C GLU A 144 8.10 -19.94 23.01
N ASP A 145 8.33 -19.25 24.13
CA ASP A 145 7.90 -19.67 25.45
C ASP A 145 6.45 -19.29 25.81
N SER A 146 5.70 -18.71 24.87
CA SER A 146 4.28 -18.34 25.05
C SER A 146 3.38 -19.56 25.32
N GLY A 147 3.78 -20.72 24.83
CA GLY A 147 2.99 -21.95 24.87
C GLY A 147 1.85 -22.00 23.86
N PHE A 148 1.74 -21.03 22.94
CA PHE A 148 0.73 -21.04 21.86
C PHE A 148 1.22 -21.93 20.72
N GLU A 149 0.34 -22.76 20.17
CA GLU A 149 0.63 -23.68 19.07
C GLU A 149 -0.29 -23.43 17.85
N SER A 150 -1.38 -22.69 18.05
CA SER A 150 -2.39 -22.41 17.02
C SER A 150 -2.97 -21.01 17.16
N ILE A 151 -3.74 -20.58 16.16
CA ILE A 151 -4.43 -19.29 16.16
C ILE A 151 -5.51 -19.25 17.26
N GLU A 152 -6.18 -20.38 17.54
CA GLU A 152 -7.20 -20.47 18.59
C GLU A 152 -6.67 -20.14 19.99
N ASP A 153 -5.37 -20.39 20.25
CA ASP A 153 -4.73 -20.08 21.54
C ASP A 153 -4.66 -18.55 21.79
N LEU A 154 -4.87 -17.75 20.75
CA LEU A 154 -4.88 -16.30 20.84
C LEU A 154 -6.20 -15.73 21.38
N LYS A 155 -7.21 -16.56 21.65
CA LYS A 155 -8.46 -16.10 22.24
C LYS A 155 -8.23 -15.57 23.67
N GLY A 156 -8.70 -14.35 23.93
CA GLY A 156 -8.46 -13.62 25.18
C GLY A 156 -7.08 -12.97 25.29
N LYS A 157 -6.31 -12.93 24.21
CA LYS A 157 -4.94 -12.42 24.19
C LYS A 157 -4.87 -11.00 23.61
N LYS A 158 -3.71 -10.38 23.78
CA LYS A 158 -3.35 -9.08 23.23
C LYS A 158 -2.65 -9.28 21.89
N ILE A 159 -3.27 -8.82 20.82
CA ILE A 159 -2.81 -9.09 19.46
C ILE A 159 -2.58 -7.76 18.73
N ALA A 160 -1.35 -7.54 18.25
CA ALA A 160 -1.12 -6.46 17.28
C ALA A 160 -1.67 -6.88 15.92
N VAL A 161 -2.55 -6.05 15.36
CA VAL A 161 -3.32 -6.33 14.14
C VAL A 161 -2.95 -5.41 12.97
N GLY A 162 -1.84 -4.67 13.09
CA GLY A 162 -1.39 -3.69 12.09
C GLY A 162 -1.94 -2.29 12.35
N ALA A 163 -1.32 -1.30 11.73
CA ALA A 163 -1.74 0.09 11.84
C ALA A 163 -3.09 0.32 11.14
N PRO A 164 -3.91 1.28 11.59
CA PRO A 164 -5.09 1.71 10.85
C PRO A 164 -4.69 2.18 9.44
N GLY A 165 -5.45 1.79 8.42
CA GLY A 165 -5.11 2.12 7.03
C GLY A 165 -4.02 1.23 6.41
N SER A 166 -3.62 0.14 7.07
CA SER A 166 -2.71 -0.87 6.51
C SER A 166 -3.47 -2.05 5.91
N GLY A 167 -2.87 -2.68 4.88
CA GLY A 167 -3.37 -3.97 4.39
C GLY A 167 -3.24 -5.09 5.42
N THR A 168 -2.35 -4.92 6.42
CA THR A 168 -2.22 -5.84 7.55
C THR A 168 -3.48 -5.89 8.41
N ALA A 169 -4.11 -4.75 8.69
CA ALA A 169 -5.35 -4.71 9.46
C ALA A 169 -6.46 -5.54 8.80
N ALA A 170 -6.56 -5.46 7.46
CA ALA A 170 -7.52 -6.25 6.70
C ALA A 170 -7.26 -7.76 6.81
N VAL A 171 -6.00 -8.22 6.60
CA VAL A 171 -5.69 -9.65 6.69
C VAL A 171 -5.80 -10.18 8.10
N ALA A 172 -5.42 -9.40 9.12
CA ALA A 172 -5.55 -9.80 10.52
C ALA A 172 -7.02 -10.08 10.86
N LYS A 173 -7.92 -9.19 10.42
CA LYS A 173 -9.36 -9.40 10.58
C LYS A 173 -9.82 -10.66 9.88
N LEU A 174 -9.45 -10.88 8.63
CA LEU A 174 -9.85 -12.09 7.88
C LEU A 174 -9.37 -13.39 8.55
N ILE A 175 -8.13 -13.40 9.06
CA ILE A 175 -7.59 -14.55 9.78
C ILE A 175 -8.41 -14.80 11.04
N LEU A 176 -8.60 -13.79 11.89
CA LEU A 176 -9.32 -13.94 13.15
C LEU A 176 -10.79 -14.33 12.93
N ASP A 177 -11.46 -13.71 11.95
CA ASP A 177 -12.84 -14.06 11.57
C ASP A 177 -12.95 -15.53 11.10
N ALA A 178 -11.99 -16.02 10.30
CA ALA A 178 -11.96 -17.41 9.82
C ALA A 178 -11.87 -18.42 10.98
N TYR A 179 -11.24 -18.03 12.10
CA TYR A 179 -11.18 -18.82 13.33
C TYR A 179 -12.33 -18.54 14.29
N GLY A 180 -13.32 -17.72 13.89
CA GLY A 180 -14.52 -17.44 14.67
C GLY A 180 -14.28 -16.55 15.88
N PHE A 181 -13.30 -15.65 15.79
CA PHE A 181 -13.13 -14.59 16.78
C PHE A 181 -14.20 -13.51 16.54
N GLU A 182 -14.83 -13.06 17.62
CA GLU A 182 -15.79 -11.98 17.62
C GLU A 182 -15.23 -10.78 18.41
N ASP A 183 -15.90 -9.64 18.33
CA ASP A 183 -15.53 -8.45 19.10
C ASP A 183 -15.46 -8.75 20.60
N GLY A 184 -14.31 -8.49 21.21
CA GLY A 184 -14.04 -8.77 22.62
C GLY A 184 -13.43 -10.14 22.89
N ASP A 185 -13.27 -10.99 21.87
CA ASP A 185 -12.56 -12.27 21.99
C ASP A 185 -11.04 -12.10 22.08
N TYR A 186 -10.52 -10.91 21.79
CA TYR A 186 -9.11 -10.52 21.94
C TYR A 186 -9.01 -9.03 22.21
N GLU A 187 -7.84 -8.55 22.64
CA GLU A 187 -7.53 -7.13 22.82
C GLU A 187 -6.67 -6.67 21.63
N PRO A 188 -7.21 -5.89 20.68
CA PRO A 188 -6.47 -5.44 19.49
C PRO A 188 -5.50 -4.31 19.84
N PHE A 189 -4.31 -4.36 19.24
CA PHE A 189 -3.32 -3.30 19.22
C PHE A 189 -3.11 -2.87 17.76
N GLU A 190 -3.62 -1.70 17.42
CA GLU A 190 -3.54 -1.11 16.09
C GLU A 190 -2.26 -0.28 15.99
N GLU A 191 -1.15 -0.92 15.63
CA GLU A 191 0.19 -0.34 15.73
C GLU A 191 1.07 -0.65 14.52
N SER A 192 2.15 0.14 14.39
CA SER A 192 3.24 -0.16 13.45
C SER A 192 3.94 -1.47 13.82
N PHE A 193 4.59 -2.12 12.84
CA PHE A 193 5.38 -3.33 13.11
C PHE A 193 6.52 -3.07 14.10
N ALA A 194 7.11 -1.86 14.10
CA ALA A 194 8.18 -1.51 15.04
C ALA A 194 7.69 -1.50 16.48
N ASP A 195 6.53 -0.86 16.72
CA ASP A 195 5.92 -0.79 18.06
C ASP A 195 5.42 -2.15 18.53
N ALA A 196 4.76 -2.90 17.64
CA ALA A 196 4.27 -4.25 17.91
C ALA A 196 5.42 -5.19 18.33
N ARG A 197 6.53 -5.19 17.59
CA ARG A 197 7.69 -6.02 17.92
C ARG A 197 8.34 -5.62 19.24
N SER A 198 8.46 -4.32 19.52
CA SER A 198 8.96 -3.85 20.82
C SER A 198 8.07 -4.33 21.96
N LYS A 199 6.75 -4.23 21.81
CA LYS A 199 5.80 -4.71 22.81
C LYS A 199 5.79 -6.23 22.97
N LEU A 200 5.97 -6.97 21.87
CA LEU A 200 6.09 -8.42 21.90
C LEU A 200 7.34 -8.85 22.69
N GLN A 201 8.50 -8.23 22.42
CA GLN A 201 9.74 -8.48 23.16
C GLN A 201 9.60 -8.19 24.66
N ASP A 202 8.87 -7.11 25.00
CA ASP A 202 8.64 -6.70 26.40
C ASP A 202 7.53 -7.50 27.09
N GLY A 203 6.84 -8.42 26.36
CA GLY A 203 5.71 -9.20 26.87
C GLY A 203 4.46 -8.36 27.14
N ASN A 204 4.32 -7.20 26.49
CA ASN A 204 3.16 -6.31 26.61
C ASN A 204 2.02 -6.71 25.68
N ILE A 205 2.33 -7.45 24.60
CA ILE A 205 1.36 -8.15 23.73
C ILE A 205 1.76 -9.62 23.63
N ASP A 206 0.81 -10.45 23.23
CA ASP A 206 0.96 -11.91 23.15
C ASP A 206 1.34 -12.39 21.72
N ALA A 207 0.86 -11.68 20.70
CA ALA A 207 1.14 -11.98 19.31
C ALA A 207 1.11 -10.71 18.44
N SER A 208 1.77 -10.79 17.27
CA SER A 208 1.70 -9.79 16.20
C SER A 208 1.34 -10.48 14.89
N ILE A 209 0.35 -9.96 14.18
CA ILE A 209 0.02 -10.37 12.81
C ILE A 209 0.65 -9.33 11.87
N GLU A 210 1.51 -9.78 10.97
CA GLU A 210 2.20 -8.93 10.02
C GLU A 210 2.14 -9.54 8.62
N ILE A 211 1.87 -8.75 7.58
CA ILE A 211 1.93 -9.21 6.21
C ILE A 211 3.09 -8.53 5.49
N LEU A 212 4.07 -9.30 5.07
CA LEU A 212 5.29 -8.81 4.43
C LEU A 212 6.01 -9.89 3.63
N GLY A 213 6.93 -9.44 2.78
CA GLY A 213 7.79 -10.33 2.00
C GLY A 213 8.68 -11.22 2.87
N VAL A 214 8.84 -12.45 2.44
CA VAL A 214 9.65 -13.47 3.12
C VAL A 214 10.97 -13.68 2.36
N PRO A 215 12.13 -13.70 3.05
CA PRO A 215 12.34 -13.32 4.44
C PRO A 215 12.32 -11.80 4.65
N ALA A 216 11.80 -11.34 5.78
CA ALA A 216 11.90 -9.95 6.21
C ALA A 216 13.13 -9.79 7.13
N ALA A 217 14.04 -8.89 6.76
CA ALA A 217 15.28 -8.66 7.54
C ALA A 217 14.97 -8.22 8.97
N SER A 218 13.97 -7.35 9.14
CA SER A 218 13.55 -6.84 10.44
C SER A 218 12.94 -7.91 11.35
N LEU A 219 12.33 -8.98 10.80
CA LEU A 219 11.87 -10.12 11.59
C LEU A 219 13.04 -11.02 12.00
N SER A 220 14.05 -11.16 11.14
CA SER A 220 15.31 -11.83 11.51
C SER A 220 16.06 -11.06 12.62
N GLU A 221 15.99 -9.72 12.63
CA GLU A 221 16.54 -8.90 13.72
C GLU A 221 15.76 -9.08 15.03
N LEU A 222 14.43 -9.18 14.97
CA LEU A 222 13.62 -9.52 16.15
C LEU A 222 14.07 -10.87 16.72
N ALA A 223 14.20 -11.89 15.88
CA ALA A 223 14.62 -13.24 16.28
C ALA A 223 16.04 -13.31 16.85
N ALA A 224 16.91 -12.35 16.50
CA ALA A 224 18.26 -12.26 17.10
C ALA A 224 18.23 -11.74 18.54
N ASN A 225 17.13 -11.10 18.98
CA ASN A 225 16.98 -10.47 20.29
C ASN A 225 15.91 -11.14 21.18
N ALA A 226 15.02 -11.94 20.61
CA ALA A 226 13.98 -12.67 21.31
C ALA A 226 13.72 -14.02 20.61
N ASP A 227 13.51 -15.07 21.40
CA ASP A 227 13.12 -16.37 20.86
C ASP A 227 11.65 -16.27 20.39
N VAL A 228 11.45 -16.27 19.07
CA VAL A 228 10.13 -16.15 18.42
C VAL A 228 9.81 -17.35 17.56
N LYS A 229 8.53 -17.57 17.33
CA LYS A 229 8.03 -18.56 16.35
C LYS A 229 6.87 -17.97 15.54
N LEU A 230 6.58 -18.61 14.40
CA LEU A 230 5.41 -18.38 13.59
C LEU A 230 4.33 -19.40 13.93
N LEU A 231 3.10 -18.94 14.18
CA LEU A 231 1.94 -19.80 14.30
C LEU A 231 1.40 -20.09 12.89
N PRO A 232 1.24 -21.37 12.50
CA PRO A 232 0.65 -21.72 11.22
C PRO A 232 -0.87 -21.48 11.25
N LEU A 233 -1.44 -21.18 10.08
CA LEU A 233 -2.87 -21.35 9.86
C LEU A 233 -3.17 -22.81 9.53
N ASP A 234 -4.37 -23.29 9.93
CA ASP A 234 -4.87 -24.54 9.39
C ASP A 234 -5.11 -24.42 7.90
N LYS A 235 -4.78 -25.48 7.16
CA LYS A 235 -4.89 -25.43 5.69
C LYS A 235 -6.32 -25.14 5.21
N ASP A 236 -7.34 -25.70 5.87
CA ASP A 236 -8.73 -25.46 5.53
C ASP A 236 -9.16 -24.01 5.80
N LYS A 237 -8.58 -23.35 6.82
CA LYS A 237 -8.79 -21.93 7.09
C LYS A 237 -8.10 -21.04 6.04
N ALA A 238 -6.87 -21.36 5.68
CA ALA A 238 -6.16 -20.66 4.61
C ALA A 238 -6.91 -20.81 3.25
N ASP A 239 -7.39 -22.03 2.94
CA ASP A 239 -8.18 -22.29 1.74
C ASP A 239 -9.55 -21.58 1.78
N GLN A 240 -10.18 -21.46 2.96
CA GLN A 240 -11.42 -20.69 3.14
C GLN A 240 -11.16 -19.21 2.83
N ILE A 241 -10.15 -18.59 3.44
CA ILE A 241 -9.80 -17.19 3.20
C ILE A 241 -9.52 -16.96 1.70
N ALA A 242 -8.75 -17.85 1.06
CA ALA A 242 -8.45 -17.77 -0.36
C ALA A 242 -9.69 -17.89 -1.25
N GLY A 243 -10.68 -18.70 -0.85
CA GLY A 243 -11.93 -18.87 -1.59
C GLY A 243 -12.93 -17.73 -1.47
N GLU A 244 -12.81 -16.91 -0.43
CA GLU A 244 -13.73 -15.82 -0.07
C GLU A 244 -13.12 -14.42 -0.28
N SER A 245 -11.85 -14.35 -0.71
CA SER A 245 -11.11 -13.10 -0.84
C SER A 245 -10.12 -13.16 -2.01
N GLN A 246 -9.31 -12.12 -2.17
CA GLN A 246 -8.22 -12.09 -3.16
C GLN A 246 -6.86 -12.55 -2.58
N TYR A 247 -6.87 -13.14 -1.40
CA TYR A 247 -5.70 -13.83 -0.86
C TYR A 247 -5.56 -15.21 -1.48
N GLU A 248 -4.35 -15.74 -1.48
CA GLU A 248 -4.05 -17.10 -1.90
C GLU A 248 -3.57 -17.94 -0.72
N SER A 249 -3.95 -19.23 -0.66
CA SER A 249 -3.39 -20.18 0.29
C SER A 249 -1.90 -20.38 -0.01
N TYR A 250 -1.04 -20.21 0.99
CA TYR A 250 0.41 -20.16 0.80
C TYR A 250 1.15 -20.91 1.89
N VAL A 251 2.33 -21.41 1.55
CA VAL A 251 3.26 -22.01 2.50
C VAL A 251 4.56 -21.22 2.51
N ILE A 252 4.92 -20.65 3.65
CA ILE A 252 6.27 -20.12 3.86
C ILE A 252 7.21 -21.33 3.94
N PRO A 253 8.19 -21.46 3.02
CA PRO A 253 9.09 -22.61 3.02
C PRO A 253 9.93 -22.66 4.30
N GLY A 254 10.08 -23.85 4.86
CA GLY A 254 10.96 -24.09 6.00
C GLY A 254 12.39 -23.63 5.71
N GLY A 255 13.01 -23.00 6.70
CA GLY A 255 14.36 -22.42 6.54
C GLY A 255 14.37 -21.05 5.85
N SER A 256 13.20 -20.43 5.54
CA SER A 256 13.13 -19.02 5.13
C SER A 256 13.68 -18.10 6.22
N TYR A 257 13.55 -18.50 7.48
CA TYR A 257 14.16 -17.88 8.66
C TYR A 257 14.88 -18.95 9.48
N ASP A 258 15.99 -18.60 10.13
CA ASP A 258 16.73 -19.52 11.00
C ASP A 258 15.87 -20.03 12.17
N PHE A 259 14.90 -19.25 12.64
CA PHE A 259 13.98 -19.60 13.73
C PHE A 259 12.75 -20.40 13.24
N ALA A 260 12.51 -20.54 11.95
CA ALA A 260 11.40 -21.30 11.36
C ALA A 260 11.92 -22.39 10.41
N PRO A 261 12.40 -23.53 10.95
CA PRO A 261 13.01 -24.60 10.15
C PRO A 261 11.99 -25.40 9.33
N ASP A 262 10.72 -25.41 9.75
CA ASP A 262 9.64 -26.17 9.13
C ASP A 262 8.76 -25.24 8.24
N ASP A 263 8.00 -25.85 7.34
CA ASP A 263 7.01 -25.16 6.51
C ASP A 263 5.90 -24.56 7.37
N VAL A 264 5.50 -23.31 7.08
CA VAL A 264 4.43 -22.62 7.81
C VAL A 264 3.28 -22.29 6.86
N GLN A 265 2.12 -22.94 7.06
CA GLN A 265 0.90 -22.66 6.29
C GLN A 265 0.36 -21.27 6.63
N THR A 266 0.00 -20.49 5.62
CA THR A 266 -0.55 -19.15 5.76
C THR A 266 -1.33 -18.72 4.50
N VAL A 267 -1.59 -17.41 4.38
CA VAL A 267 -2.13 -16.78 3.17
C VAL A 267 -1.19 -15.70 2.65
N THR A 268 -1.30 -15.39 1.36
CA THR A 268 -0.45 -14.41 0.67
C THR A 268 -1.26 -13.50 -0.25
N VAL A 269 -0.72 -12.33 -0.50
CA VAL A 269 -1.07 -11.39 -1.57
C VAL A 269 0.21 -10.94 -2.27
N PHE A 270 0.11 -10.05 -3.26
CA PHE A 270 1.27 -9.53 -3.96
C PHE A 270 1.51 -8.06 -3.61
N ALA A 271 2.76 -7.74 -3.26
CA ALA A 271 3.24 -6.36 -3.24
C ALA A 271 3.27 -5.82 -4.66
N THR A 272 2.73 -4.63 -4.85
CA THR A 272 2.65 -3.97 -6.16
C THR A 272 3.07 -2.51 -6.07
N ILE A 273 3.43 -1.93 -7.21
CA ILE A 273 3.52 -0.48 -7.38
C ILE A 273 2.39 -0.01 -8.26
N VAL A 274 1.76 1.07 -7.84
CA VAL A 274 0.80 1.83 -8.63
C VAL A 274 1.26 3.28 -8.76
N ALA A 275 0.80 3.96 -9.80
CA ALA A 275 1.08 5.38 -10.04
C ALA A 275 -0.21 6.17 -10.27
N SER A 276 -0.16 7.46 -9.97
CA SER A 276 -1.23 8.40 -10.31
C SER A 276 -1.28 8.62 -11.81
N THR A 277 -2.40 8.25 -12.46
CA THR A 277 -2.56 8.39 -13.92
C THR A 277 -2.67 9.84 -14.40
N ASN A 278 -2.97 10.78 -13.50
CA ASN A 278 -3.10 12.20 -13.81
C ASN A 278 -1.88 13.04 -13.38
N GLN A 279 -0.93 12.48 -12.62
CA GLN A 279 0.27 13.19 -12.14
C GLN A 279 1.59 12.58 -12.62
N VAL A 280 1.61 11.32 -13.07
CA VAL A 280 2.79 10.67 -13.65
C VAL A 280 2.59 10.53 -15.15
N SER A 281 3.53 11.05 -15.94
CA SER A 281 3.44 11.00 -17.40
C SER A 281 3.62 9.57 -17.93
N GLU A 282 3.15 9.30 -19.16
CA GLU A 282 3.42 8.03 -19.84
C GLU A 282 4.91 7.73 -19.93
N GLU A 283 5.72 8.76 -20.25
CA GLU A 283 7.18 8.63 -20.41
C GLU A 283 7.85 8.27 -19.07
N ASP A 284 7.51 8.97 -17.99
CA ASP A 284 8.07 8.69 -16.66
C ASP A 284 7.63 7.31 -16.14
N ALA A 285 6.35 6.96 -16.28
CA ALA A 285 5.86 5.65 -15.90
C ALA A 285 6.46 4.50 -16.70
N TYR A 286 6.72 4.71 -18.00
CA TYR A 286 7.46 3.76 -18.82
C TYR A 286 8.88 3.56 -18.28
N GLY A 287 9.60 4.64 -18.00
CA GLY A 287 10.96 4.60 -17.44
C GLY A 287 11.00 3.93 -16.08
N ILE A 288 10.05 4.25 -15.19
CA ILE A 288 9.88 3.63 -13.87
C ILE A 288 9.63 2.12 -14.00
N THR A 289 8.67 1.71 -14.83
CA THR A 289 8.33 0.29 -15.04
C THR A 289 9.54 -0.48 -15.56
N LYS A 290 10.21 0.07 -16.56
CA LYS A 290 11.45 -0.51 -17.11
C LYS A 290 12.52 -0.65 -16.02
N ALA A 291 12.75 0.38 -15.23
CA ALA A 291 13.75 0.38 -14.17
C ALA A 291 13.44 -0.66 -13.09
N ILE A 292 12.16 -0.86 -12.73
CA ILE A 292 11.74 -1.89 -11.74
C ILE A 292 12.27 -3.26 -12.16
N TYR A 293 12.02 -3.67 -13.39
CA TYR A 293 12.31 -5.04 -13.82
C TYR A 293 13.74 -5.21 -14.31
N GLU A 294 14.29 -4.25 -15.06
CA GLU A 294 15.66 -4.36 -15.58
C GLU A 294 16.74 -4.17 -14.49
N LYS A 295 16.41 -3.48 -13.38
CA LYS A 295 17.31 -3.25 -12.23
C LYS A 295 16.95 -4.05 -10.98
N ALA A 296 16.05 -5.01 -11.07
CA ALA A 296 15.69 -5.86 -9.94
C ALA A 296 16.92 -6.54 -9.29
N GLY A 297 17.92 -6.86 -10.09
CA GLY A 297 19.20 -7.42 -9.61
C GLY A 297 20.08 -6.46 -8.80
N ASP A 298 19.81 -5.15 -8.85
CA ASP A 298 20.53 -4.12 -8.10
C ASP A 298 19.92 -3.86 -6.71
N ILE A 299 18.75 -4.46 -6.43
CA ILE A 299 18.08 -4.43 -5.13
C ILE A 299 18.83 -5.29 -4.14
N SER A 300 19.23 -4.72 -3.00
CA SER A 300 19.98 -5.41 -1.96
C SER A 300 19.12 -6.31 -1.07
N LEU A 301 17.81 -6.00 -0.96
CA LEU A 301 16.86 -6.82 -0.21
C LEU A 301 16.61 -8.17 -0.91
N ALA A 302 16.27 -9.19 -0.10
CA ALA A 302 15.99 -10.54 -0.62
C ALA A 302 14.88 -10.55 -1.67
N GLN A 303 13.91 -9.65 -1.55
CA GLN A 303 12.77 -9.47 -2.45
C GLN A 303 13.19 -9.14 -3.89
N GLY A 304 14.33 -8.47 -4.10
CA GLY A 304 14.83 -8.17 -5.44
C GLY A 304 14.97 -9.40 -6.34
N LYS A 305 15.26 -10.57 -5.76
CA LYS A 305 15.37 -11.85 -6.50
C LYS A 305 14.02 -12.42 -6.97
N LEU A 306 12.93 -11.92 -6.40
CA LEU A 306 11.56 -12.37 -6.68
C LEU A 306 10.88 -11.49 -7.75
N ILE A 307 11.45 -10.33 -8.05
CA ILE A 307 10.88 -9.38 -9.00
C ILE A 307 11.23 -9.81 -10.43
N LYS A 308 10.20 -10.18 -11.19
CA LYS A 308 10.35 -10.69 -12.54
C LYS A 308 9.33 -10.09 -13.47
N THR A 309 9.77 -9.79 -14.69
CA THR A 309 8.91 -9.18 -15.71
C THR A 309 7.73 -10.08 -16.10
N GLU A 310 7.96 -11.40 -16.15
CA GLU A 310 6.91 -12.39 -16.46
C GLU A 310 5.77 -12.44 -15.43
N ASP A 311 6.04 -12.03 -14.19
CA ASP A 311 5.08 -12.04 -13.08
C ASP A 311 4.40 -10.68 -12.89
N ALA A 312 4.75 -9.67 -13.67
CA ALA A 312 4.37 -8.25 -13.50
C ALA A 312 2.86 -7.99 -13.44
N LEU A 313 2.05 -8.86 -14.05
CA LEU A 313 0.60 -8.71 -14.12
C LEU A 313 -0.16 -9.68 -13.20
N LEU A 314 0.57 -10.48 -12.39
CA LEU A 314 -0.08 -11.36 -11.41
C LEU A 314 -0.83 -10.52 -10.36
N GLY A 315 -2.06 -10.92 -10.08
CA GLY A 315 -2.91 -10.25 -9.09
C GLY A 315 -3.44 -8.88 -9.50
N ARG A 316 -3.22 -8.42 -10.75
CA ARG A 316 -3.71 -7.14 -11.23
C ARG A 316 -5.25 -7.02 -11.19
N GLY A 317 -5.95 -8.09 -11.50
CA GLY A 317 -7.42 -8.06 -11.56
C GLY A 317 -7.92 -6.98 -12.54
N ASP A 318 -8.88 -6.19 -12.09
CA ASP A 318 -9.51 -5.12 -12.88
C ASP A 318 -8.78 -3.77 -12.79
N VAL A 319 -7.65 -3.69 -12.07
CA VAL A 319 -6.84 -2.46 -12.03
C VAL A 319 -6.26 -2.18 -13.41
N GLU A 320 -6.56 -1.02 -13.97
CA GLU A 320 -6.04 -0.63 -15.28
C GLU A 320 -4.53 -0.40 -15.24
N LEU A 321 -3.85 -0.79 -16.34
CA LEU A 321 -2.43 -0.47 -16.49
C LEU A 321 -2.25 1.03 -16.66
N HIS A 322 -1.23 1.59 -16.00
CA HIS A 322 -0.75 2.90 -16.36
C HIS A 322 -0.27 2.88 -17.82
N PRO A 323 -0.58 3.91 -18.66
CA PRO A 323 -0.20 3.90 -20.08
C PRO A 323 1.29 3.59 -20.34
N GLY A 324 2.19 4.14 -19.52
CA GLY A 324 3.62 3.88 -19.62
C GLY A 324 4.01 2.44 -19.28
N ALA A 325 3.36 1.84 -18.26
CA ALA A 325 3.58 0.45 -17.93
C ALA A 325 3.07 -0.48 -19.03
N LYS A 326 1.88 -0.19 -19.56
CA LYS A 326 1.33 -0.93 -20.72
C LYS A 326 2.29 -0.94 -21.89
N LYS A 327 2.84 0.22 -22.25
CA LYS A 327 3.81 0.36 -23.35
C LYS A 327 5.04 -0.50 -23.13
N TYR A 328 5.61 -0.50 -21.91
CA TYR A 328 6.76 -1.34 -21.59
C TYR A 328 6.43 -2.83 -21.73
N PHE A 329 5.30 -3.28 -21.18
CA PHE A 329 4.92 -4.69 -21.26
C PHE A 329 4.61 -5.15 -22.68
N ASP A 330 3.95 -4.32 -23.49
CA ASP A 330 3.72 -4.59 -24.91
C ASP A 330 5.06 -4.77 -25.67
N GLU A 331 6.07 -3.96 -25.37
CA GLU A 331 7.43 -4.10 -25.96
C GLU A 331 8.13 -5.39 -25.48
N GLN A 332 7.85 -5.85 -24.25
CA GLN A 332 8.39 -7.12 -23.75
C GLN A 332 7.59 -8.34 -24.26
N GLY A 333 6.50 -8.15 -24.99
CA GLY A 333 5.66 -9.22 -25.51
C GLY A 333 4.77 -9.87 -24.42
N ILE A 334 4.51 -9.17 -23.32
CA ILE A 334 3.60 -9.58 -22.26
C ILE A 334 2.19 -9.17 -22.67
N SER A 335 1.23 -10.12 -22.62
CA SER A 335 -0.18 -9.82 -22.93
C SER A 335 -0.76 -8.90 -21.86
N THR A 336 -1.24 -7.74 -22.29
CA THR A 336 -1.84 -6.71 -21.44
C THR A 336 -3.38 -6.68 -21.54
N GLU A 337 -3.96 -7.64 -22.31
CA GLU A 337 -5.41 -7.82 -22.50
C GLU A 337 -6.03 -8.67 -21.39
#